data_31c2b88445ec05a334c3a3c4f8543eae
#
_entry.id   31c2b88445ec05a334c3a3c4f8543eae
#
_cell.length_a   1.000
_cell.length_b   1.000
_cell.length_c   1.000
_cell.angle_alpha   90.00
_cell.angle_beta   90.00
_cell.angle_gamma   90.00
#
_symmetry.space_group_name_H-M   'P 1'
#
loop_
_entity.id
_entity.type
_entity.pdbx_description
1 polymer ?
#
loop_
_entity_poly.entity_id
_entity_poly.type
_entity_poly.pdbx_seq_one_letter_code
_entity_poly.pdbx_strand_id
1 'polypeptide(L)'
;EHFSKKLCDFCRRNRLVSFSIKDVIGDEEFHRFISVFVERHVDMEAQRLLDAGDDRRQRFTEQLLDKNIVNVGVVLEDDLVEERRRLPWRVKIALARLKKDLKALPLYSRATTSQLREAKLRILRDILRPMQKGQYLKQLFLNLDLISSEVEDLRGVDMETDLLAALNGPRIASLAEALHAEHIRVNKKALSDVGDERPDLADALKSLIPRVVRALTDYYGSAGVERVLRDLYDAGAVAESHLPPPMQEQIRIDRWCANYLAAPERVVTTLDRIDRADAYAAQLPTVVAAIPNLLRLKRYGAVDHLLSVIAKHRASEGAFPGRPALVQEAFDGLADGPLLATLVDAMMIETTEVRDAIRRTFSLFGRAATPSLLDVFLRAETSALRNEAGLALIGLGADTIPFLEHALVRRGQAPAVLVDLLKVLTQLSARDSTDLVVDLLRHASAEVREAALSTVVKLNGKASRGLLVRAMRDPEPRIAVSAMRALSRLDPKPLGYVLRLLETAGLAPREPGEPETDTLETQVTAVQLLAELGNVPLGQGGTLEARFLSRVELEGGRMKAILQRGKRHDDEPVRIAILDALVKIGGPESAERLRNASLEPSPVVRERMKLAAAQLAERLQMS
;
A
#
# COMPACT_ATOMS: atom_id res chain seq x y z
N GLU A 1 -12.39 -14.44 63.07
CA GLU A 1 -12.38 -15.94 62.95
C GLU A 1 -13.77 -16.53 63.12
N HIS A 2 -14.52 -16.18 64.18
CA HIS A 2 -15.86 -16.73 64.44
C HIS A 2 -16.90 -16.36 63.39
N PHE A 3 -16.88 -15.12 62.85
CA PHE A 3 -17.76 -14.63 61.79
C PHE A 3 -17.48 -15.34 60.47
N SER A 4 -16.20 -15.47 60.11
CA SER A 4 -15.79 -16.13 58.86
C SER A 4 -16.23 -17.60 58.84
N LYS A 5 -16.14 -18.28 59.99
CA LYS A 5 -16.59 -19.67 60.11
C LYS A 5 -18.11 -19.83 59.96
N LYS A 6 -18.88 -18.95 60.58
CA LYS A 6 -20.35 -18.89 60.41
C LYS A 6 -20.77 -18.57 58.98
N LEU A 7 -20.08 -17.64 58.32
CA LEU A 7 -20.32 -17.30 56.93
C LEU A 7 -20.00 -18.47 55.98
N CYS A 8 -18.87 -19.15 56.19
CA CYS A 8 -18.53 -20.34 55.41
C CYS A 8 -19.55 -21.48 55.63
N ASP A 9 -20.01 -21.69 56.87
CA ASP A 9 -21.03 -22.70 57.17
C ASP A 9 -22.38 -22.35 56.53
N PHE A 10 -22.76 -21.07 56.52
CA PHE A 10 -23.95 -20.59 55.81
C PHE A 10 -23.85 -20.83 54.30
N CYS A 11 -22.72 -20.44 53.67
CA CYS A 11 -22.50 -20.66 52.25
C CYS A 11 -22.56 -22.14 51.90
N ARG A 12 -21.90 -23.00 52.68
CA ARG A 12 -21.91 -24.47 52.49
C ARG A 12 -23.30 -25.08 52.60
N ARG A 13 -24.09 -24.67 53.60
CA ARG A 13 -25.46 -25.18 53.81
C ARG A 13 -26.45 -24.72 52.73
N ASN A 14 -26.25 -23.53 52.16
CA ASN A 14 -27.07 -23.02 51.08
C ASN A 14 -26.47 -23.36 49.69
N ARG A 15 -25.39 -24.17 49.64
CA ARG A 15 -24.64 -24.51 48.42
C ARG A 15 -24.26 -23.28 47.59
N LEU A 16 -23.89 -22.20 48.27
CA LEU A 16 -23.41 -20.97 47.69
C LEU A 16 -21.89 -21.10 47.45
N VAL A 17 -21.47 -20.97 46.21
CA VAL A 17 -20.05 -20.96 45.86
C VAL A 17 -19.47 -19.55 46.09
N SER A 18 -20.21 -18.54 45.70
CA SER A 18 -19.83 -17.16 45.93
C SER A 18 -21.05 -16.23 45.87
N PHE A 19 -20.94 -15.10 46.54
CA PHE A 19 -21.80 -13.96 46.26
C PHE A 19 -20.94 -12.72 46.04
N SER A 20 -21.40 -11.83 45.18
CA SER A 20 -20.74 -10.56 44.87
C SER A 20 -21.73 -9.43 45.07
N ILE A 21 -21.30 -8.38 45.76
CA ILE A 21 -22.07 -7.15 45.95
C ILE A 21 -21.48 -6.12 45.01
N LYS A 22 -22.31 -5.47 44.20
CA LYS A 22 -21.85 -4.43 43.29
C LYS A 22 -21.71 -3.10 44.01
N ASP A 23 -20.72 -2.29 43.60
CA ASP A 23 -20.48 -0.93 44.13
C ASP A 23 -21.68 0.02 43.97
N VAL A 24 -22.66 -0.31 43.15
CA VAL A 24 -23.88 0.48 42.88
C VAL A 24 -25.06 0.10 43.76
N ILE A 25 -24.86 -0.79 44.75
CA ILE A 25 -25.93 -1.17 45.68
C ILE A 25 -26.30 0.04 46.57
N GLY A 26 -27.57 0.41 46.58
CA GLY A 26 -28.05 1.46 47.49
C GLY A 26 -28.20 0.91 48.92
N ASP A 27 -28.10 1.83 49.91
CA ASP A 27 -28.17 1.46 51.34
C ASP A 27 -29.43 0.67 51.68
N GLU A 28 -30.57 1.03 51.12
CA GLU A 28 -31.83 0.32 51.36
C GLU A 28 -31.81 -1.11 50.77
N GLU A 29 -31.20 -1.31 49.59
CA GLU A 29 -31.09 -2.65 48.98
C GLU A 29 -30.10 -3.50 49.75
N PHE A 30 -29.01 -2.90 50.22
CA PHE A 30 -28.03 -3.58 51.07
C PHE A 30 -28.64 -3.99 52.41
N HIS A 31 -29.43 -3.13 53.09
CA HIS A 31 -30.14 -3.47 54.30
C HIS A 31 -31.14 -4.62 54.09
N ARG A 32 -31.88 -4.60 52.97
CA ARG A 32 -32.78 -5.71 52.60
C ARG A 32 -32.02 -7.00 52.39
N PHE A 33 -30.84 -6.94 51.73
CA PHE A 33 -29.98 -8.12 51.57
C PHE A 33 -29.53 -8.69 52.91
N ILE A 34 -29.02 -7.83 53.80
CA ILE A 34 -28.61 -8.27 55.15
C ILE A 34 -29.80 -8.84 55.94
N SER A 35 -31.00 -8.26 55.86
CA SER A 35 -32.21 -8.81 56.50
C SER A 35 -32.50 -10.24 56.03
N VAL A 36 -32.47 -10.47 54.71
CA VAL A 36 -32.66 -11.85 54.16
C VAL A 36 -31.60 -12.81 54.66
N PHE A 37 -30.37 -12.32 54.78
CA PHE A 37 -29.25 -13.12 55.23
C PHE A 37 -29.38 -13.52 56.70
N VAL A 38 -29.82 -12.56 57.56
CA VAL A 38 -30.02 -12.75 58.98
C VAL A 38 -31.27 -13.59 59.28
N GLU A 39 -32.41 -13.28 58.67
CA GLU A 39 -33.66 -14.01 58.79
C GLU A 39 -33.44 -15.49 58.45
N ARG A 40 -32.74 -15.79 57.38
CA ARG A 40 -32.45 -17.14 56.95
C ARG A 40 -31.46 -17.89 57.86
N HIS A 41 -30.56 -17.16 58.49
CA HIS A 41 -29.65 -17.75 59.48
C HIS A 41 -30.40 -18.15 60.75
N VAL A 42 -31.36 -17.33 61.20
CA VAL A 42 -32.22 -17.61 62.37
C VAL A 42 -33.17 -18.78 62.11
N ASP A 43 -33.83 -18.81 60.95
CA ASP A 43 -34.71 -19.91 60.54
C ASP A 43 -33.96 -21.24 60.42
N MET A 44 -32.71 -21.23 60.00
CA MET A 44 -31.89 -22.44 59.88
C MET A 44 -31.38 -22.98 61.22
N GLU A 45 -31.21 -22.13 62.22
CA GLU A 45 -30.94 -22.57 63.56
C GLU A 45 -32.20 -23.22 64.21
N ALA A 46 -33.39 -22.66 63.90
CA ALA A 46 -34.67 -23.23 64.36
C ALA A 46 -35.05 -24.57 63.68
N GLN A 47 -34.69 -24.73 62.41
CA GLN A 47 -34.99 -25.90 61.56
C GLN A 47 -33.97 -27.07 61.68
N ARG A 48 -32.98 -26.97 62.54
CA ARG A 48 -32.06 -28.11 62.84
C ARG A 48 -32.75 -29.38 63.26
N LEU A 49 -34.07 -29.33 63.49
CA LEU A 49 -34.89 -30.44 64.03
C LEU A 49 -35.78 -31.11 62.94
N LEU A 50 -35.78 -30.71 61.72
CA LEU A 50 -36.65 -31.25 60.65
C LEU A 50 -35.87 -31.51 59.35
N ASP A 51 -35.63 -32.81 59.09
CA ASP A 51 -35.13 -33.31 57.81
C ASP A 51 -36.13 -33.02 56.70
N ALA A 52 -35.85 -32.06 55.84
CA ALA A 52 -36.61 -31.87 54.62
C ALA A 52 -35.67 -31.48 53.45
N GLY A 53 -35.66 -32.36 52.44
CA GLY A 53 -34.82 -32.24 51.24
C GLY A 53 -35.12 -31.05 50.32
N ASP A 54 -34.48 -31.06 49.25
CA ASP A 54 -34.45 -30.31 47.98
C ASP A 54 -35.18 -28.94 47.78
N ASP A 55 -36.21 -28.65 48.65
CA ASP A 55 -37.08 -27.45 48.56
C ASP A 55 -36.41 -26.14 49.05
N ARG A 56 -35.22 -26.20 49.64
CA ARG A 56 -34.53 -25.07 50.28
C ARG A 56 -33.75 -24.18 49.30
N ARG A 57 -33.37 -24.69 48.14
CA ARG A 57 -32.60 -23.93 47.17
C ARG A 57 -33.43 -22.86 46.45
N GLN A 58 -34.64 -23.21 46.12
CA GLN A 58 -35.57 -22.29 45.49
C GLN A 58 -35.90 -21.10 46.37
N ARG A 59 -36.05 -21.31 47.66
CA ARG A 59 -36.44 -20.27 48.61
C ARG A 59 -35.44 -19.14 48.81
N PHE A 60 -34.11 -19.34 48.69
CA PHE A 60 -33.15 -18.24 48.90
C PHE A 60 -33.13 -17.27 47.70
N THR A 61 -33.10 -17.79 46.51
CA THR A 61 -33.19 -16.97 45.28
C THR A 61 -34.56 -16.32 45.17
N GLU A 62 -35.64 -16.99 45.60
CA GLU A 62 -36.98 -16.44 45.64
C GLU A 62 -37.11 -15.30 46.66
N GLN A 63 -36.53 -15.43 47.83
CA GLN A 63 -36.51 -14.36 48.84
C GLN A 63 -35.72 -13.11 48.37
N LEU A 64 -34.60 -13.31 47.64
CA LEU A 64 -33.89 -12.20 47.01
C LEU A 64 -34.74 -11.51 45.93
N LEU A 65 -35.51 -12.31 45.19
CA LEU A 65 -36.44 -11.84 44.18
C LEU A 65 -37.59 -11.03 44.77
N ASP A 66 -38.24 -11.60 45.84
CA ASP A 66 -39.40 -10.96 46.50
C ASP A 66 -39.03 -9.63 47.17
N LYS A 67 -37.83 -9.52 47.71
CA LYS A 67 -37.31 -8.30 48.32
C LYS A 67 -36.63 -7.35 47.33
N ASN A 68 -36.69 -7.67 46.02
CA ASN A 68 -36.18 -6.80 44.94
C ASN A 68 -34.69 -6.45 45.05
N ILE A 69 -33.86 -7.48 45.38
CA ILE A 69 -32.42 -7.33 45.51
C ILE A 69 -31.77 -7.70 44.18
N VAL A 70 -31.21 -6.69 43.46
CA VAL A 70 -30.75 -6.79 42.06
C VAL A 70 -29.24 -6.66 41.93
N ASN A 71 -28.61 -5.96 42.89
CA ASN A 71 -27.19 -5.65 42.85
C ASN A 71 -26.34 -6.64 43.66
N VAL A 72 -26.90 -7.79 44.03
CA VAL A 72 -26.17 -8.91 44.62
C VAL A 72 -26.12 -10.05 43.61
N GLY A 73 -24.92 -10.51 43.27
CA GLY A 73 -24.70 -11.71 42.44
C GLY A 73 -24.49 -12.92 43.30
N VAL A 74 -25.22 -14.02 43.05
CA VAL A 74 -25.10 -15.27 43.76
C VAL A 74 -24.76 -16.38 42.79
N VAL A 75 -23.71 -17.18 43.08
CA VAL A 75 -23.32 -18.37 42.32
C VAL A 75 -23.61 -19.58 43.20
N LEU A 76 -24.49 -20.46 42.75
CA LEU A 76 -24.82 -21.70 43.41
C LEU A 76 -23.91 -22.82 42.88
N GLU A 77 -23.66 -23.85 43.72
CA GLU A 77 -22.84 -25.01 43.33
C GLU A 77 -23.43 -25.74 42.10
N ASP A 78 -24.76 -25.76 42.00
CA ASP A 78 -25.47 -26.34 40.86
C ASP A 78 -25.36 -25.51 39.56
N ASP A 79 -25.11 -24.22 39.67
CA ASP A 79 -24.88 -23.35 38.49
C ASP A 79 -23.55 -23.69 37.80
N LEU A 80 -22.60 -24.29 38.53
CA LEU A 80 -21.33 -24.76 37.98
C LEU A 80 -21.43 -26.12 37.28
N VAL A 81 -22.36 -26.98 37.75
CA VAL A 81 -22.50 -28.37 37.28
C VAL A 81 -23.55 -28.52 36.18
N GLU A 82 -24.61 -27.69 36.16
CA GLU A 82 -25.72 -27.76 35.20
C GLU A 82 -25.97 -26.42 34.50
N GLU A 83 -25.03 -25.97 33.72
CA GLU A 83 -25.22 -24.79 32.83
C GLU A 83 -26.39 -24.90 31.84
N ARG A 84 -27.04 -26.10 31.79
CA ARG A 84 -27.99 -26.45 30.71
C ARG A 84 -29.47 -26.35 31.06
N ARG A 85 -29.87 -26.26 32.34
CA ARG A 85 -31.30 -26.35 32.70
C ARG A 85 -31.86 -25.23 33.57
N ARG A 86 -31.04 -24.30 34.12
CA ARG A 86 -31.54 -23.22 35.00
C ARG A 86 -31.10 -21.85 34.54
N LEU A 87 -32.07 -20.99 34.36
CA LEU A 87 -31.84 -19.57 34.06
C LEU A 87 -31.03 -18.93 35.18
N PRO A 88 -30.00 -18.12 34.87
CA PRO A 88 -29.31 -17.30 35.83
C PRO A 88 -30.30 -16.44 36.62
N TRP A 89 -30.08 -16.30 37.92
CA TRP A 89 -31.01 -15.60 38.81
C TRP A 89 -31.35 -14.16 38.33
N ARG A 90 -30.41 -13.44 37.68
CA ARG A 90 -30.66 -12.14 37.07
C ARG A 90 -31.69 -12.18 35.94
N VAL A 91 -31.66 -13.25 35.16
CA VAL A 91 -32.62 -13.45 34.08
C VAL A 91 -33.99 -13.81 34.70
N LYS A 92 -34.03 -14.64 35.76
CA LYS A 92 -35.26 -14.94 36.49
C LYS A 92 -35.90 -13.69 37.09
N ILE A 93 -35.09 -12.83 37.74
CA ILE A 93 -35.58 -11.52 38.23
C ILE A 93 -36.15 -10.69 37.10
N ALA A 94 -35.43 -10.57 35.99
CA ALA A 94 -35.88 -9.76 34.84
C ALA A 94 -37.19 -10.27 34.28
N LEU A 95 -37.33 -11.61 34.13
CA LEU A 95 -38.56 -12.24 33.66
C LEU A 95 -39.72 -12.04 34.65
N ALA A 96 -39.49 -12.23 35.96
CA ALA A 96 -40.50 -12.02 36.98
C ALA A 96 -40.94 -10.54 37.07
N ARG A 97 -40.02 -9.60 36.99
CA ARG A 97 -40.35 -8.15 36.92
C ARG A 97 -41.12 -7.82 35.65
N LEU A 98 -40.65 -8.27 34.50
CA LEU A 98 -41.31 -8.07 33.23
C LEU A 98 -42.75 -8.53 33.29
N LYS A 99 -43.00 -9.74 33.84
CA LYS A 99 -44.33 -10.30 34.06
C LYS A 99 -45.19 -9.43 34.97
N LYS A 100 -44.64 -8.99 36.12
CA LYS A 100 -45.35 -8.16 37.11
C LYS A 100 -45.71 -6.77 36.53
N ASP A 101 -44.74 -6.11 35.93
CA ASP A 101 -44.91 -4.74 35.45
C ASP A 101 -45.77 -4.68 34.20
N LEU A 102 -45.72 -5.68 33.31
CA LEU A 102 -46.61 -5.80 32.16
C LEU A 102 -48.06 -6.12 32.58
N LYS A 103 -48.29 -6.94 33.63
CA LYS A 103 -49.64 -7.13 34.19
C LYS A 103 -50.25 -5.88 34.81
N ALA A 104 -49.43 -4.90 35.22
CA ALA A 104 -49.89 -3.65 35.75
C ALA A 104 -50.23 -2.61 34.63
N LEU A 105 -49.82 -2.79 33.42
CA LEU A 105 -50.08 -1.86 32.29
C LEU A 105 -51.58 -1.67 31.98
N PRO A 106 -52.47 -2.67 31.99
CA PRO A 106 -53.90 -2.49 31.77
C PRO A 106 -54.58 -1.60 32.78
N LEU A 107 -54.01 -1.39 33.97
CA LEU A 107 -54.52 -0.45 34.94
C LEU A 107 -54.45 1.03 34.50
N TYR A 108 -53.71 1.34 33.45
CA TYR A 108 -53.63 2.67 32.84
C TYR A 108 -54.64 2.86 31.71
N SER A 109 -55.84 2.35 31.83
CA SER A 109 -56.93 2.35 30.81
C SER A 109 -57.32 3.74 30.26
N ARG A 110 -56.86 4.83 30.86
CA ARG A 110 -57.10 6.22 30.42
C ARG A 110 -55.92 6.84 29.64
N ALA A 111 -54.81 6.11 29.47
CA ALA A 111 -53.61 6.61 28.76
C ALA A 111 -53.76 6.48 27.23
N THR A 112 -53.22 7.43 26.51
CA THR A 112 -53.15 7.33 25.05
C THR A 112 -52.20 6.20 24.61
N THR A 113 -52.39 5.69 23.40
CA THR A 113 -51.55 4.61 22.84
C THR A 113 -50.04 4.94 22.85
N SER A 114 -49.68 6.24 22.67
CA SER A 114 -48.31 6.71 22.74
C SER A 114 -47.75 6.69 24.16
N GLN A 115 -48.57 7.08 25.16
CA GLN A 115 -48.20 7.06 26.58
C GLN A 115 -47.99 5.61 27.09
N LEU A 116 -48.87 4.70 26.66
CA LEU A 116 -48.71 3.26 26.97
C LEU A 116 -47.42 2.69 26.36
N ARG A 117 -47.12 3.06 25.11
CA ARG A 117 -45.87 2.63 24.44
C ARG A 117 -44.65 3.22 25.17
N GLU A 118 -44.66 4.46 25.56
CA GLU A 118 -43.56 5.09 26.31
C GLU A 118 -43.38 4.45 27.70
N ALA A 119 -44.48 4.22 28.44
CA ALA A 119 -44.45 3.51 29.71
C ALA A 119 -43.86 2.10 29.59
N LYS A 120 -44.27 1.35 28.55
CA LYS A 120 -43.77 0.03 28.22
C LYS A 120 -42.25 0.08 27.95
N LEU A 121 -41.79 0.98 27.10
CA LEU A 121 -40.36 1.15 26.80
C LEU A 121 -39.52 1.53 28.02
N ARG A 122 -40.10 2.34 28.95
CA ARG A 122 -39.44 2.68 30.22
C ARG A 122 -39.27 1.45 31.11
N ILE A 123 -40.32 0.65 31.28
CA ILE A 123 -40.28 -0.60 32.03
C ILE A 123 -39.22 -1.54 31.46
N LEU A 124 -39.21 -1.70 30.13
CA LEU A 124 -38.24 -2.57 29.45
C LEU A 124 -36.80 -2.07 29.64
N ARG A 125 -36.55 -0.77 29.53
CA ARG A 125 -35.22 -0.19 29.78
C ARG A 125 -34.74 -0.42 31.21
N ASP A 126 -35.62 -0.26 32.22
CA ASP A 126 -35.28 -0.46 33.62
C ASP A 126 -34.94 -1.94 33.91
N ILE A 127 -35.66 -2.86 33.28
CA ILE A 127 -35.40 -4.29 33.40
C ILE A 127 -34.09 -4.70 32.72
N LEU A 128 -33.81 -4.13 31.55
CA LEU A 128 -32.58 -4.40 30.78
C LEU A 128 -31.34 -3.71 31.38
N ARG A 129 -31.53 -2.63 32.19
CA ARG A 129 -30.42 -1.86 32.77
C ARG A 129 -29.36 -2.70 33.49
N PRO A 130 -29.71 -3.68 34.35
CA PRO A 130 -28.72 -4.53 35.01
C PRO A 130 -28.10 -5.59 34.11
N MET A 131 -28.63 -5.79 32.88
CA MET A 131 -28.15 -6.81 31.96
C MET A 131 -27.11 -6.25 31.00
N GLN A 132 -25.87 -6.08 31.47
CA GLN A 132 -24.79 -5.51 30.68
C GLN A 132 -24.08 -6.55 29.78
N LYS A 133 -24.12 -7.83 30.13
CA LYS A 133 -23.45 -8.91 29.38
C LYS A 133 -24.41 -9.55 28.38
N GLY A 134 -23.96 -9.74 27.14
CA GLY A 134 -24.72 -10.41 26.07
C GLY A 134 -25.24 -11.80 26.42
N GLN A 135 -24.52 -12.55 27.25
CA GLN A 135 -24.95 -13.85 27.77
C GLN A 135 -26.28 -13.82 28.54
N TYR A 136 -26.49 -12.77 29.37
CA TYR A 136 -27.76 -12.60 30.08
C TYR A 136 -28.89 -12.15 29.16
N LEU A 137 -28.58 -11.28 28.20
CA LEU A 137 -29.55 -10.86 27.18
C LEU A 137 -29.96 -12.05 26.32
N LYS A 138 -29.00 -12.86 25.84
CA LYS A 138 -29.28 -14.09 25.10
C LYS A 138 -30.25 -14.98 25.82
N GLN A 139 -30.00 -15.26 27.11
CA GLN A 139 -30.85 -16.13 27.91
C GLN A 139 -32.22 -15.49 28.18
N LEU A 140 -32.32 -14.17 28.34
CA LEU A 140 -33.59 -13.48 28.43
C LEU A 140 -34.41 -13.70 27.17
N PHE A 141 -33.82 -13.40 26.01
CA PHE A 141 -34.54 -13.50 24.73
C PHE A 141 -34.95 -14.95 24.41
N LEU A 142 -34.09 -15.93 24.64
CA LEU A 142 -34.38 -17.34 24.37
C LEU A 142 -35.45 -17.96 25.34
N ASN A 143 -35.87 -17.23 26.36
CA ASN A 143 -36.87 -17.70 27.32
C ASN A 143 -38.08 -16.73 27.43
N LEU A 144 -38.27 -15.86 26.47
CA LEU A 144 -39.43 -14.96 26.45
C LEU A 144 -40.76 -15.69 26.34
N ASP A 145 -40.77 -16.86 25.71
CA ASP A 145 -41.96 -17.72 25.58
C ASP A 145 -42.52 -18.16 26.92
N LEU A 146 -41.67 -18.29 27.96
CA LEU A 146 -42.11 -18.58 29.31
C LEU A 146 -43.01 -17.48 29.92
N ILE A 147 -42.89 -16.25 29.39
CA ILE A 147 -43.71 -15.13 29.82
C ILE A 147 -44.98 -15.04 28.99
N SER A 148 -44.87 -15.23 27.67
CA SER A 148 -45.99 -15.11 26.74
C SER A 148 -47.06 -16.20 27.01
N SER A 149 -46.66 -17.39 27.47
CA SER A 149 -47.60 -18.46 27.84
C SER A 149 -48.41 -18.20 29.12
N GLU A 150 -47.91 -17.33 30.02
CA GLU A 150 -48.55 -17.08 31.33
C GLU A 150 -49.34 -15.76 31.38
N VAL A 151 -49.22 -14.92 30.36
CA VAL A 151 -49.91 -13.61 30.30
C VAL A 151 -50.81 -13.57 29.07
N GLU A 152 -52.08 -13.98 29.24
CA GLU A 152 -53.09 -14.05 28.14
C GLU A 152 -53.28 -12.73 27.42
N ASP A 153 -53.13 -11.58 28.10
CA ASP A 153 -53.29 -10.24 27.55
C ASP A 153 -52.15 -9.80 26.61
N LEU A 154 -51.07 -10.57 26.51
CA LEU A 154 -49.91 -10.26 25.65
C LEU A 154 -49.96 -10.99 24.29
N ARG A 155 -51.03 -11.70 24.01
CA ARG A 155 -51.25 -12.32 22.69
C ARG A 155 -51.29 -11.23 21.59
N GLY A 156 -50.29 -11.23 20.73
CA GLY A 156 -50.17 -10.25 19.62
C GLY A 156 -49.17 -9.11 19.88
N VAL A 157 -48.47 -9.07 21.02
CA VAL A 157 -47.38 -8.14 21.28
C VAL A 157 -46.06 -8.78 20.94
N ASP A 158 -45.35 -8.22 19.94
CA ASP A 158 -43.97 -8.65 19.61
C ASP A 158 -42.99 -8.13 20.65
N MET A 159 -42.90 -8.86 21.79
CA MET A 159 -42.04 -8.51 22.92
C MET A 159 -40.56 -8.50 22.54
N GLU A 160 -40.15 -9.33 21.60
CA GLU A 160 -38.76 -9.35 21.13
C GLU A 160 -38.38 -8.05 20.44
N THR A 161 -39.22 -7.55 19.54
CA THR A 161 -39.01 -6.26 18.85
C THR A 161 -39.00 -5.10 19.84
N ASP A 162 -39.90 -5.07 20.82
CA ASP A 162 -39.95 -4.01 21.83
C ASP A 162 -38.73 -4.04 22.76
N LEU A 163 -38.25 -5.22 23.15
CA LEU A 163 -37.02 -5.37 23.93
C LEU A 163 -35.79 -4.94 23.12
N LEU A 164 -35.68 -5.32 21.85
CA LEU A 164 -34.61 -4.88 20.97
C LEU A 164 -34.60 -3.35 20.81
N ALA A 165 -35.77 -2.73 20.65
CA ALA A 165 -35.91 -1.28 20.57
C ALA A 165 -35.53 -0.55 21.89
N ALA A 166 -35.61 -1.23 23.03
CA ALA A 166 -35.22 -0.71 24.34
C ALA A 166 -33.70 -0.82 24.62
N LEU A 167 -32.97 -1.63 23.83
CA LEU A 167 -31.51 -1.78 23.94
C LEU A 167 -30.80 -0.63 23.21
N ASN A 168 -29.60 -0.30 23.69
CA ASN A 168 -28.67 0.55 22.94
C ASN A 168 -27.74 -0.31 22.05
N GLY A 169 -27.11 0.33 21.06
CA GLY A 169 -26.27 -0.35 20.09
C GLY A 169 -25.21 -1.32 20.67
N PRO A 170 -24.39 -0.91 21.64
CA PRO A 170 -23.38 -1.81 22.24
C PRO A 170 -23.98 -3.06 22.87
N ARG A 171 -25.20 -2.98 23.41
CA ARG A 171 -25.88 -4.14 23.99
C ARG A 171 -26.49 -5.06 22.93
N ILE A 172 -27.01 -4.49 21.84
CA ILE A 172 -27.47 -5.29 20.71
C ILE A 172 -26.30 -6.03 20.09
N ALA A 173 -25.12 -5.39 19.94
CA ALA A 173 -23.89 -6.03 19.46
C ALA A 173 -23.45 -7.17 20.39
N SER A 174 -23.43 -6.94 21.71
CA SER A 174 -23.09 -7.97 22.70
C SER A 174 -24.09 -9.14 22.72
N LEU A 175 -25.36 -8.89 22.44
CA LEU A 175 -26.37 -9.92 22.25
C LEU A 175 -26.09 -10.73 20.97
N ALA A 176 -25.78 -10.07 19.86
CA ALA A 176 -25.46 -10.72 18.60
C ALA A 176 -24.26 -11.65 18.72
N GLU A 177 -23.18 -11.21 19.38
CA GLU A 177 -22.01 -12.04 19.68
C GLU A 177 -22.36 -13.26 20.54
N ALA A 178 -23.21 -13.09 21.56
CA ALA A 178 -23.63 -14.18 22.41
C ALA A 178 -24.52 -15.21 21.68
N LEU A 179 -25.37 -14.74 20.76
CA LEU A 179 -26.19 -15.61 19.90
C LEU A 179 -25.35 -16.34 18.86
N HIS A 180 -24.35 -15.68 18.30
CA HIS A 180 -23.38 -16.29 17.40
C HIS A 180 -22.64 -17.46 18.07
N ALA A 181 -22.10 -17.21 19.27
CA ALA A 181 -21.42 -18.25 20.04
C ALA A 181 -22.34 -19.46 20.35
N GLU A 182 -23.63 -19.21 20.64
CA GLU A 182 -24.60 -20.28 20.88
C GLU A 182 -24.96 -21.03 19.60
N HIS A 183 -25.11 -20.32 18.49
CA HIS A 183 -25.36 -20.95 17.18
C HIS A 183 -24.24 -21.91 16.78
N ILE A 184 -22.96 -21.50 16.94
CA ILE A 184 -21.80 -22.37 16.70
C ILE A 184 -21.85 -23.59 17.63
N ARG A 185 -22.24 -23.40 18.90
CA ARG A 185 -22.31 -24.49 19.87
C ARG A 185 -23.40 -25.50 19.51
N VAL A 186 -24.56 -25.04 19.09
CA VAL A 186 -25.68 -25.91 18.65
C VAL A 186 -25.27 -26.70 17.42
N ASN A 187 -24.66 -26.04 16.43
CA ASN A 187 -24.21 -26.69 15.19
C ASN A 187 -23.10 -27.73 15.45
N LYS A 188 -22.14 -27.43 16.31
CA LYS A 188 -21.09 -28.40 16.68
C LYS A 188 -21.64 -29.63 17.41
N LYS A 189 -22.72 -29.47 18.21
CA LYS A 189 -23.36 -30.60 18.88
C LYS A 189 -24.20 -31.44 17.94
N ALA A 190 -24.88 -30.84 16.97
CA ALA A 190 -25.61 -31.55 15.92
C ALA A 190 -24.71 -32.48 15.09
N LEU A 191 -23.40 -32.14 14.99
CA LEU A 191 -22.38 -32.95 14.30
C LEU A 191 -21.80 -34.08 15.20
N SER A 192 -21.93 -33.98 16.53
CA SER A 192 -21.53 -35.01 17.46
C SER A 192 -22.77 -35.73 17.96
N ASP A 193 -23.02 -36.95 17.53
CA ASP A 193 -24.17 -37.84 17.72
C ASP A 193 -24.53 -38.14 19.21
N VAL A 194 -24.52 -37.16 20.09
CA VAL A 194 -24.88 -37.28 21.51
C VAL A 194 -26.22 -36.58 21.72
N GLY A 195 -27.28 -37.39 21.71
CA GLY A 195 -28.65 -36.99 21.89
C GLY A 195 -28.94 -36.20 23.16
N ASP A 196 -29.12 -34.90 22.99
CA ASP A 196 -29.96 -34.04 23.84
C ASP A 196 -30.36 -32.81 22.97
N GLU A 197 -31.10 -33.09 21.92
CA GLU A 197 -31.64 -32.07 21.04
C GLU A 197 -32.78 -31.35 21.74
N ARG A 198 -32.62 -30.04 21.92
CA ARG A 198 -33.73 -29.09 21.95
C ARG A 198 -33.98 -28.59 20.54
N PRO A 199 -34.86 -29.21 19.76
CA PRO A 199 -35.22 -28.70 18.45
C PRO A 199 -35.69 -27.22 18.53
N ASP A 200 -36.41 -26.88 19.62
CA ASP A 200 -36.91 -25.54 19.93
C ASP A 200 -35.81 -24.47 20.01
N LEU A 201 -34.59 -24.82 20.45
CA LEU A 201 -33.51 -23.84 20.57
C LEU A 201 -32.93 -23.44 19.21
N ALA A 202 -32.78 -24.37 18.28
CA ALA A 202 -32.31 -24.09 16.95
C ALA A 202 -33.31 -23.20 16.18
N ASP A 203 -34.59 -23.46 16.34
CA ASP A 203 -35.64 -22.68 15.70
C ASP A 203 -35.81 -21.30 16.34
N ALA A 204 -35.69 -21.20 17.66
CA ALA A 204 -35.64 -19.91 18.37
C ALA A 204 -34.44 -19.04 17.90
N LEU A 205 -33.26 -19.63 17.71
CA LEU A 205 -32.09 -18.92 17.18
C LEU A 205 -32.32 -18.47 15.74
N LYS A 206 -32.89 -19.31 14.87
CA LYS A 206 -33.22 -18.96 13.48
C LYS A 206 -34.20 -17.79 13.40
N SER A 207 -35.15 -17.69 14.31
CA SER A 207 -36.11 -16.58 14.39
C SER A 207 -35.50 -15.29 14.94
N LEU A 208 -34.71 -15.40 16.03
CA LEU A 208 -34.19 -14.25 16.77
C LEU A 208 -33.04 -13.55 16.07
N ILE A 209 -32.10 -14.29 15.49
CA ILE A 209 -30.90 -13.72 14.87
C ILE A 209 -31.22 -12.69 13.77
N PRO A 210 -32.14 -12.94 12.80
CA PRO A 210 -32.49 -11.94 11.79
C PRO A 210 -33.07 -10.65 12.37
N ARG A 211 -33.81 -10.73 13.48
CA ARG A 211 -34.37 -9.55 14.16
C ARG A 211 -33.28 -8.72 14.84
N VAL A 212 -32.31 -9.37 15.47
CA VAL A 212 -31.14 -8.72 16.07
C VAL A 212 -30.29 -8.05 14.99
N VAL A 213 -30.08 -8.70 13.86
CA VAL A 213 -29.38 -8.14 12.68
C VAL A 213 -30.07 -6.87 12.20
N ARG A 214 -31.38 -6.89 12.04
CA ARG A 214 -32.15 -5.70 11.65
C ARG A 214 -32.00 -4.57 12.68
N ALA A 215 -32.15 -4.86 13.97
CA ALA A 215 -31.99 -3.88 15.03
C ALA A 215 -30.58 -3.26 15.08
N LEU A 216 -29.54 -4.06 14.83
CA LEU A 216 -28.16 -3.59 14.70
C LEU A 216 -28.00 -2.64 13.51
N THR A 217 -28.54 -3.03 12.36
CA THR A 217 -28.46 -2.23 11.13
C THR A 217 -29.21 -0.91 11.28
N ASP A 218 -30.39 -0.94 11.92
CA ASP A 218 -31.20 0.25 12.17
C ASP A 218 -30.50 1.24 13.13
N TYR A 219 -29.71 0.72 14.08
CA TYR A 219 -29.02 1.55 15.07
C TYR A 219 -27.70 2.16 14.57
N TYR A 220 -26.85 1.36 13.94
CA TYR A 220 -25.50 1.78 13.54
C TYR A 220 -25.37 2.12 12.05
N GLY A 221 -26.36 1.78 11.24
CA GLY A 221 -26.19 1.67 9.81
C GLY A 221 -25.36 0.44 9.43
N SER A 222 -25.29 0.16 8.16
CA SER A 222 -24.59 -1.04 7.64
C SER A 222 -23.09 -1.03 7.92
N ALA A 223 -22.44 0.14 7.82
CA ALA A 223 -20.98 0.29 8.00
C ALA A 223 -20.51 0.07 9.45
N GLY A 224 -21.34 0.40 10.45
CA GLY A 224 -20.94 0.30 11.87
C GLY A 224 -20.96 -1.12 12.43
N VAL A 225 -21.61 -2.06 11.75
CA VAL A 225 -21.83 -3.45 12.23
C VAL A 225 -21.34 -4.51 11.25
N GLU A 226 -20.68 -4.11 10.20
CA GLU A 226 -20.26 -4.99 9.09
C GLU A 226 -19.52 -6.24 9.60
N ARG A 227 -18.58 -6.07 10.54
CA ARG A 227 -17.82 -7.17 11.11
C ARG A 227 -18.72 -8.20 11.82
N VAL A 228 -19.63 -7.75 12.69
CA VAL A 228 -20.51 -8.64 13.45
C VAL A 228 -21.47 -9.38 12.52
N LEU A 229 -22.00 -8.67 11.52
CA LEU A 229 -22.89 -9.28 10.53
C LEU A 229 -22.14 -10.29 9.64
N ARG A 230 -20.88 -10.02 9.33
CA ARG A 230 -20.03 -10.94 8.57
C ARG A 230 -19.76 -12.22 9.36
N ASP A 231 -19.37 -12.09 10.63
CA ASP A 231 -19.12 -13.23 11.51
C ASP A 231 -20.37 -14.13 11.67
N LEU A 232 -21.56 -13.51 11.77
CA LEU A 232 -22.85 -14.23 11.82
C LEU A 232 -23.16 -14.97 10.51
N TYR A 233 -22.86 -14.35 9.38
CA TYR A 233 -23.04 -14.96 8.06
C TYR A 233 -22.07 -16.13 7.83
N ASP A 234 -20.79 -15.93 8.12
CA ASP A 234 -19.75 -16.95 7.94
C ASP A 234 -19.97 -18.17 8.84
N ALA A 235 -20.63 -17.98 9.99
CA ALA A 235 -21.09 -19.08 10.86
C ALA A 235 -22.39 -19.75 10.39
N GLY A 236 -23.02 -19.26 9.31
CA GLY A 236 -24.30 -19.78 8.85
C GLY A 236 -25.50 -19.44 9.75
N ALA A 237 -25.34 -18.47 10.67
CA ALA A 237 -26.40 -18.03 11.58
C ALA A 237 -27.42 -17.10 10.90
N VAL A 238 -27.02 -16.44 9.82
CA VAL A 238 -27.84 -15.50 9.05
C VAL A 238 -27.77 -15.85 7.56
N ALA A 239 -28.92 -15.89 6.92
CA ALA A 239 -28.99 -16.05 5.46
C ALA A 239 -28.63 -14.72 4.75
N GLU A 240 -28.06 -14.81 3.56
CA GLU A 240 -27.68 -13.63 2.74
C GLU A 240 -28.83 -12.63 2.58
N SER A 241 -30.07 -13.12 2.42
CA SER A 241 -31.27 -12.29 2.27
C SER A 241 -31.60 -11.38 3.47
N HIS A 242 -31.08 -11.69 4.63
CA HIS A 242 -31.28 -10.89 5.86
C HIS A 242 -30.23 -9.83 6.09
N LEU A 243 -29.16 -9.84 5.29
CA LEU A 243 -28.10 -8.83 5.38
C LEU A 243 -28.49 -7.53 4.65
N PRO A 244 -27.90 -6.40 5.02
CA PRO A 244 -28.07 -5.15 4.28
C PRO A 244 -27.62 -5.30 2.82
N PRO A 245 -28.28 -4.62 1.84
CA PRO A 245 -27.95 -4.74 0.42
C PRO A 245 -26.46 -4.53 0.08
N PRO A 246 -25.73 -3.57 0.68
CA PRO A 246 -24.31 -3.40 0.43
C PRO A 246 -23.48 -4.63 0.82
N MET A 247 -23.83 -5.31 1.91
CA MET A 247 -23.15 -6.54 2.34
C MET A 247 -23.48 -7.73 1.45
N GLN A 248 -24.73 -7.84 0.99
CA GLN A 248 -25.11 -8.89 0.03
C GLN A 248 -24.28 -8.75 -1.24
N GLU A 249 -24.10 -7.52 -1.73
CA GLU A 249 -23.27 -7.25 -2.90
C GLU A 249 -21.80 -7.60 -2.64
N GLN A 250 -21.25 -7.20 -1.49
CA GLN A 250 -19.87 -7.54 -1.11
C GLN A 250 -19.65 -9.06 -1.01
N ILE A 251 -20.60 -9.81 -0.45
CA ILE A 251 -20.53 -11.28 -0.37
C ILE A 251 -20.58 -11.90 -1.78
N ARG A 252 -21.41 -11.34 -2.66
CA ARG A 252 -21.50 -11.79 -4.05
C ARG A 252 -20.17 -11.60 -4.77
N ILE A 253 -19.54 -10.44 -4.59
CA ILE A 253 -18.22 -10.12 -5.14
C ILE A 253 -17.15 -11.03 -4.56
N ASP A 254 -17.13 -11.27 -3.24
CA ASP A 254 -16.17 -12.16 -2.57
C ASP A 254 -16.29 -13.60 -3.09
N ARG A 255 -17.52 -14.10 -3.27
CA ARG A 255 -17.80 -15.41 -3.85
C ARG A 255 -17.34 -15.50 -5.30
N TRP A 256 -17.58 -14.45 -6.06
CA TRP A 256 -17.10 -14.35 -7.44
C TRP A 256 -15.57 -14.38 -7.48
N CYS A 257 -14.88 -13.63 -6.63
CA CYS A 257 -13.43 -13.64 -6.49
C CYS A 257 -12.89 -15.03 -6.13
N ALA A 258 -13.53 -15.72 -5.17
CA ALA A 258 -13.15 -17.08 -4.78
C ALA A 258 -13.29 -18.07 -5.95
N ASN A 259 -14.39 -18.00 -6.71
CA ASN A 259 -14.61 -18.82 -7.89
C ASN A 259 -13.58 -18.53 -9.00
N TYR A 260 -13.26 -17.25 -9.21
CA TYR A 260 -12.25 -16.85 -10.18
C TYR A 260 -10.85 -17.35 -9.77
N LEU A 261 -10.46 -17.22 -8.51
CA LEU A 261 -9.16 -17.71 -8.02
C LEU A 261 -9.04 -19.24 -8.06
N ALA A 262 -10.15 -19.95 -7.89
CA ALA A 262 -10.19 -21.42 -7.97
C ALA A 262 -10.10 -21.94 -9.42
N ALA A 263 -10.71 -21.24 -10.37
CA ALA A 263 -10.77 -21.67 -11.77
C ALA A 263 -10.83 -20.47 -12.75
N PRO A 264 -9.73 -19.73 -12.93
CA PRO A 264 -9.68 -18.51 -13.75
C PRO A 264 -10.17 -18.74 -15.18
N GLU A 265 -9.72 -19.82 -15.80
CA GLU A 265 -10.03 -20.16 -17.20
C GLU A 265 -11.54 -20.41 -17.43
N ARG A 266 -12.24 -20.96 -16.43
CA ARG A 266 -13.70 -21.17 -16.53
C ARG A 266 -14.45 -19.85 -16.55
N VAL A 267 -14.05 -18.91 -15.68
CA VAL A 267 -14.66 -17.59 -15.59
C VAL A 267 -14.41 -16.80 -16.86
N VAL A 268 -13.16 -16.81 -17.35
CA VAL A 268 -12.77 -16.18 -18.62
C VAL A 268 -13.59 -16.75 -19.78
N THR A 269 -13.63 -18.09 -19.92
CA THR A 269 -14.41 -18.74 -20.99
C THR A 269 -15.89 -18.38 -20.91
N THR A 270 -16.44 -18.20 -19.70
CA THR A 270 -17.84 -17.77 -19.54
C THR A 270 -18.04 -16.34 -20.04
N LEU A 271 -17.14 -15.42 -19.71
CA LEU A 271 -17.17 -14.03 -20.17
C LEU A 271 -17.00 -13.92 -21.70
N ASP A 272 -16.12 -14.74 -22.29
CA ASP A 272 -15.86 -14.77 -23.73
C ASP A 272 -17.07 -15.26 -24.53
N ARG A 273 -17.84 -16.19 -23.95
CA ARG A 273 -19.03 -16.81 -24.61
C ARG A 273 -20.31 -15.98 -24.54
N ILE A 274 -20.30 -14.86 -23.79
CA ILE A 274 -21.47 -14.00 -23.72
C ILE A 274 -21.65 -13.29 -25.08
N ASP A 275 -22.70 -13.62 -25.79
CA ASP A 275 -23.04 -13.13 -27.13
C ASP A 275 -24.11 -12.01 -27.13
N ARG A 276 -24.67 -11.67 -25.95
CA ARG A 276 -25.72 -10.67 -25.77
C ARG A 276 -25.21 -9.47 -24.95
N ALA A 277 -25.50 -8.28 -25.45
CA ALA A 277 -25.09 -7.02 -24.82
C ALA A 277 -25.66 -6.85 -23.40
N ASP A 278 -26.95 -7.18 -23.20
CA ASP A 278 -27.62 -7.09 -21.89
C ASP A 278 -27.01 -8.05 -20.86
N ALA A 279 -26.70 -9.28 -21.25
CA ALA A 279 -26.07 -10.27 -20.39
C ALA A 279 -24.61 -9.85 -20.01
N TYR A 280 -23.87 -9.31 -20.97
CA TYR A 280 -22.52 -8.82 -20.72
C TYR A 280 -22.53 -7.58 -19.81
N ALA A 281 -23.42 -6.61 -20.09
CA ALA A 281 -23.59 -5.41 -19.27
C ALA A 281 -24.02 -5.73 -17.82
N ALA A 282 -24.77 -6.83 -17.60
CA ALA A 282 -25.13 -7.29 -16.27
C ALA A 282 -23.96 -7.94 -15.50
N GLN A 283 -23.01 -8.58 -16.20
CA GLN A 283 -21.87 -9.25 -15.57
C GLN A 283 -20.67 -8.32 -15.35
N LEU A 284 -20.42 -7.39 -16.26
CA LEU A 284 -19.26 -6.51 -16.25
C LEU A 284 -19.11 -5.71 -14.94
N PRO A 285 -20.17 -5.14 -14.32
CA PRO A 285 -20.05 -4.44 -13.04
C PRO A 285 -19.54 -5.33 -11.92
N THR A 286 -19.97 -6.60 -11.85
CA THR A 286 -19.48 -7.55 -10.85
C THR A 286 -18.00 -7.86 -11.05
N VAL A 287 -17.57 -8.01 -12.31
CA VAL A 287 -16.16 -8.24 -12.66
C VAL A 287 -15.30 -7.03 -12.27
N VAL A 288 -15.77 -5.82 -12.58
CA VAL A 288 -15.10 -4.57 -12.22
C VAL A 288 -15.00 -4.41 -10.69
N ALA A 289 -16.09 -4.67 -9.97
CA ALA A 289 -16.15 -4.60 -8.52
C ALA A 289 -15.28 -5.67 -7.82
N ALA A 290 -14.96 -6.78 -8.52
CA ALA A 290 -14.04 -7.79 -8.00
C ALA A 290 -12.58 -7.34 -7.97
N ILE A 291 -12.17 -6.39 -8.82
CA ILE A 291 -10.78 -5.93 -8.94
C ILE A 291 -10.24 -5.34 -7.63
N PRO A 292 -10.91 -4.38 -6.95
CA PRO A 292 -10.48 -3.90 -5.64
C PRO A 292 -10.35 -5.00 -4.59
N ASN A 293 -11.23 -5.99 -4.62
CA ASN A 293 -11.16 -7.14 -3.69
C ASN A 293 -9.95 -8.01 -3.95
N LEU A 294 -9.63 -8.32 -5.20
CA LEU A 294 -8.42 -9.06 -5.57
C LEU A 294 -7.15 -8.31 -5.16
N LEU A 295 -7.13 -6.97 -5.27
CA LEU A 295 -6.03 -6.14 -4.79
C LEU A 295 -5.90 -6.20 -3.26
N ARG A 296 -7.01 -6.10 -2.53
CA ARG A 296 -7.02 -6.24 -1.06
C ARG A 296 -6.45 -7.60 -0.61
N LEU A 297 -6.71 -8.65 -1.39
CA LEU A 297 -6.15 -9.98 -1.20
C LEU A 297 -4.70 -10.13 -1.74
N LYS A 298 -4.10 -9.05 -2.23
CA LYS A 298 -2.76 -9.01 -2.84
C LYS A 298 -2.58 -9.97 -4.01
N ARG A 299 -3.64 -10.22 -4.76
CA ARG A 299 -3.63 -11.11 -5.94
C ARG A 299 -3.38 -10.34 -7.24
N TYR A 300 -2.27 -9.61 -7.31
CA TYR A 300 -1.92 -8.72 -8.43
C TYR A 300 -1.85 -9.44 -9.78
N GLY A 301 -1.31 -10.66 -9.81
CA GLY A 301 -1.29 -11.47 -11.03
C GLY A 301 -2.69 -11.84 -11.53
N ALA A 302 -3.65 -12.05 -10.62
CA ALA A 302 -5.04 -12.31 -10.97
C ALA A 302 -5.73 -11.04 -11.52
N VAL A 303 -5.40 -9.87 -10.97
CA VAL A 303 -5.86 -8.57 -11.48
C VAL A 303 -5.32 -8.32 -12.89
N ASP A 304 -4.01 -8.49 -13.10
CA ASP A 304 -3.37 -8.37 -14.41
C ASP A 304 -4.03 -9.30 -15.45
N HIS A 305 -4.22 -10.57 -15.09
CA HIS A 305 -4.88 -11.54 -15.97
C HIS A 305 -6.32 -11.13 -16.32
N LEU A 306 -7.13 -10.77 -15.32
CA LEU A 306 -8.53 -10.39 -15.52
C LEU A 306 -8.66 -9.14 -16.39
N LEU A 307 -7.88 -8.09 -16.07
CA LEU A 307 -7.88 -6.86 -16.86
C LEU A 307 -7.35 -7.08 -18.28
N SER A 308 -6.37 -7.97 -18.46
CA SER A 308 -5.87 -8.34 -19.78
C SER A 308 -6.93 -9.02 -20.63
N VAL A 309 -7.78 -9.86 -20.04
CA VAL A 309 -8.93 -10.49 -20.72
C VAL A 309 -9.94 -9.42 -21.13
N ILE A 310 -10.32 -8.53 -20.21
CA ILE A 310 -11.27 -7.46 -20.50
C ILE A 310 -10.70 -6.51 -21.57
N ALA A 311 -9.41 -6.21 -21.53
CA ALA A 311 -8.75 -5.38 -22.54
C ALA A 311 -8.78 -5.99 -23.95
N LYS A 312 -8.74 -7.31 -24.09
CA LYS A 312 -8.97 -8.00 -25.39
C LYS A 312 -10.37 -7.73 -25.92
N HIS A 313 -11.38 -7.69 -25.04
CA HIS A 313 -12.75 -7.36 -25.42
C HIS A 313 -12.91 -5.91 -25.87
N ARG A 314 -12.03 -5.00 -25.42
CA ARG A 314 -11.96 -3.61 -25.90
C ARG A 314 -11.39 -3.52 -27.32
N ALA A 315 -10.47 -4.40 -27.67
CA ALA A 315 -9.77 -4.37 -28.96
C ALA A 315 -10.57 -5.00 -30.10
N SER A 316 -11.64 -5.78 -29.80
CA SER A 316 -12.44 -6.47 -30.82
C SER A 316 -13.93 -6.35 -30.56
N GLU A 317 -14.74 -6.16 -31.60
CA GLU A 317 -16.20 -6.15 -31.47
C GLU A 317 -16.75 -7.49 -30.94
N GLY A 318 -16.01 -8.59 -31.10
CA GLY A 318 -16.33 -9.88 -30.53
C GLY A 318 -17.71 -10.41 -30.94
N ALA A 319 -18.48 -10.88 -29.96
CA ALA A 319 -19.76 -11.56 -30.20
C ALA A 319 -20.94 -10.59 -30.48
N PHE A 320 -20.82 -9.30 -30.11
CA PHE A 320 -21.91 -8.33 -30.34
C PHE A 320 -21.37 -6.89 -30.55
N PRO A 321 -22.08 -6.05 -31.31
CA PRO A 321 -21.75 -4.65 -31.52
C PRO A 321 -21.81 -3.87 -30.20
N GLY A 322 -20.86 -2.93 -29.99
CA GLY A 322 -20.82 -2.07 -28.81
C GLY A 322 -20.10 -2.66 -27.60
N ARG A 323 -19.60 -3.90 -27.64
CA ARG A 323 -18.78 -4.49 -26.59
C ARG A 323 -17.55 -3.64 -26.23
N PRO A 324 -16.78 -3.08 -27.22
CA PRO A 324 -15.66 -2.21 -26.93
C PRO A 324 -16.02 -0.96 -26.11
N ALA A 325 -17.19 -0.36 -26.40
CA ALA A 325 -17.65 0.85 -25.70
C ALA A 325 -17.97 0.56 -24.22
N LEU A 326 -18.67 -0.54 -23.92
CA LEU A 326 -18.95 -0.96 -22.55
C LEU A 326 -17.67 -1.21 -21.75
N VAL A 327 -16.68 -1.84 -22.39
CA VAL A 327 -15.39 -2.12 -21.76
C VAL A 327 -14.60 -0.84 -21.57
N GLN A 328 -14.61 0.09 -22.53
CA GLN A 328 -13.94 1.37 -22.38
C GLN A 328 -14.52 2.18 -21.21
N GLU A 329 -15.84 2.25 -21.08
CA GLU A 329 -16.51 2.88 -19.95
C GLU A 329 -16.09 2.27 -18.61
N ALA A 330 -15.96 0.93 -18.55
CA ALA A 330 -15.45 0.24 -17.36
C ALA A 330 -13.99 0.60 -17.03
N PHE A 331 -13.13 0.68 -18.05
CA PHE A 331 -11.73 1.11 -17.85
C PHE A 331 -11.63 2.57 -17.41
N ASP A 332 -12.43 3.46 -17.96
CA ASP A 332 -12.49 4.87 -17.57
C ASP A 332 -12.94 5.00 -16.11
N GLY A 333 -13.98 4.27 -15.71
CA GLY A 333 -14.45 4.23 -14.31
C GLY A 333 -13.41 3.66 -13.34
N LEU A 334 -12.62 2.67 -13.77
CA LEU A 334 -11.52 2.12 -12.96
C LEU A 334 -10.35 3.11 -12.86
N ALA A 335 -10.06 3.85 -13.93
CA ALA A 335 -8.98 4.85 -13.95
C ALA A 335 -9.30 6.06 -13.07
N ASP A 336 -10.56 6.50 -13.03
CA ASP A 336 -11.04 7.58 -12.18
C ASP A 336 -11.15 7.18 -10.70
N GLY A 337 -11.13 5.86 -10.43
CA GLY A 337 -11.25 5.30 -9.09
C GLY A 337 -9.91 5.18 -8.35
N PRO A 338 -9.92 4.59 -7.15
CA PRO A 338 -8.74 4.42 -6.31
C PRO A 338 -7.76 3.34 -6.81
N LEU A 339 -8.10 2.62 -7.89
CA LEU A 339 -7.33 1.48 -8.40
C LEU A 339 -5.89 1.86 -8.70
N LEU A 340 -5.68 2.90 -9.50
CA LEU A 340 -4.33 3.32 -9.92
C LEU A 340 -3.49 3.77 -8.72
N ALA A 341 -4.07 4.48 -7.76
CA ALA A 341 -3.39 4.87 -6.52
C ALA A 341 -2.99 3.64 -5.69
N THR A 342 -3.87 2.64 -5.57
CA THR A 342 -3.58 1.39 -4.85
C THR A 342 -2.46 0.59 -5.53
N LEU A 343 -2.42 0.55 -6.85
CA LEU A 343 -1.35 -0.09 -7.61
C LEU A 343 -0.01 0.64 -7.44
N VAL A 344 -0.05 1.97 -7.35
CA VAL A 344 1.10 2.81 -7.04
C VAL A 344 1.67 2.46 -5.67
N ASP A 345 0.85 2.44 -4.62
CA ASP A 345 1.28 2.06 -3.26
C ASP A 345 1.86 0.64 -3.23
N ALA A 346 1.25 -0.28 -3.98
CA ALA A 346 1.74 -1.64 -4.10
C ALA A 346 3.11 -1.71 -4.79
N MET A 347 3.37 -0.92 -5.83
CA MET A 347 4.69 -0.82 -6.46
C MET A 347 5.79 -0.41 -5.49
N MET A 348 5.47 0.38 -4.46
CA MET A 348 6.45 0.83 -3.47
C MET A 348 6.87 -0.27 -2.50
N ILE A 349 5.99 -1.22 -2.20
CA ILE A 349 6.13 -2.18 -1.10
C ILE A 349 6.47 -3.58 -1.59
N GLU A 350 5.94 -4.00 -2.74
CA GLU A 350 5.94 -5.40 -3.20
C GLU A 350 7.23 -5.82 -3.92
N THR A 351 7.38 -7.13 -4.15
CA THR A 351 8.54 -7.74 -4.82
C THR A 351 8.60 -7.41 -6.32
N THR A 352 9.76 -7.63 -6.94
CA THR A 352 9.98 -7.35 -8.38
C THR A 352 9.01 -8.11 -9.28
N GLU A 353 8.70 -9.37 -8.97
CA GLU A 353 7.77 -10.20 -9.76
C GLU A 353 6.35 -9.60 -9.74
N VAL A 354 5.92 -9.12 -8.57
CA VAL A 354 4.63 -8.45 -8.41
C VAL A 354 4.62 -7.12 -9.15
N ARG A 355 5.72 -6.36 -9.09
CA ARG A 355 5.86 -5.09 -9.83
C ARG A 355 5.74 -5.28 -11.34
N ASP A 356 6.21 -6.40 -11.87
CA ASP A 356 6.04 -6.73 -13.29
C ASP A 356 4.57 -6.92 -13.68
N ALA A 357 3.78 -7.58 -12.84
CA ALA A 357 2.34 -7.69 -13.05
C ALA A 357 1.64 -6.32 -12.98
N ILE A 358 2.03 -5.50 -12.00
CA ILE A 358 1.49 -4.13 -11.85
C ILE A 358 1.84 -3.26 -13.08
N ARG A 359 3.06 -3.34 -13.59
CA ARG A 359 3.46 -2.61 -14.80
C ARG A 359 2.63 -3.01 -16.02
N ARG A 360 2.40 -4.32 -16.21
CA ARG A 360 1.50 -4.79 -17.29
C ARG A 360 0.09 -4.25 -17.11
N THR A 361 -0.41 -4.26 -15.87
CA THR A 361 -1.73 -3.68 -15.55
C THR A 361 -1.78 -2.20 -15.93
N PHE A 362 -0.78 -1.39 -15.57
CA PHE A 362 -0.72 0.02 -15.97
C PHE A 362 -0.74 0.21 -17.48
N SER A 363 -0.06 -0.64 -18.24
CA SER A 363 -0.04 -0.55 -19.71
C SER A 363 -1.43 -0.72 -20.34
N LEU A 364 -2.37 -1.40 -19.67
CA LEU A 364 -3.73 -1.57 -20.15
C LEU A 364 -4.56 -0.27 -20.07
N PHE A 365 -4.20 0.62 -19.13
CA PHE A 365 -4.85 1.93 -18.96
C PHE A 365 -4.27 3.01 -19.87
N GLY A 366 -3.09 2.78 -20.45
CA GLY A 366 -2.45 3.72 -21.36
C GLY A 366 -2.31 5.12 -20.75
N ARG A 367 -2.71 6.15 -21.51
CA ARG A 367 -2.59 7.55 -21.11
C ARG A 367 -3.23 7.88 -19.75
N ALA A 368 -4.32 7.24 -19.37
CA ALA A 368 -5.01 7.50 -18.10
C ALA A 368 -4.14 7.20 -16.85
N ALA A 369 -3.21 6.25 -16.96
CA ALA A 369 -2.29 5.92 -15.87
C ALA A 369 -1.11 6.88 -15.72
N THR A 370 -0.82 7.72 -16.73
CA THR A 370 0.36 8.59 -16.76
C THR A 370 0.45 9.55 -15.58
N PRO A 371 -0.61 10.29 -15.19
CA PRO A 371 -0.53 11.24 -14.07
C PRO A 371 -0.15 10.56 -12.75
N SER A 372 -0.74 9.40 -12.47
CA SER A 372 -0.48 8.63 -11.23
C SER A 372 0.97 8.13 -11.17
N LEU A 373 1.46 7.54 -12.27
CA LEU A 373 2.84 7.07 -12.36
C LEU A 373 3.85 8.21 -12.32
N LEU A 374 3.54 9.35 -12.95
CA LEU A 374 4.40 10.54 -12.92
C LEU A 374 4.47 11.12 -11.49
N ASP A 375 3.38 11.15 -10.75
CA ASP A 375 3.36 11.60 -9.36
C ASP A 375 4.28 10.74 -8.49
N VAL A 376 4.22 9.40 -8.65
CA VAL A 376 5.17 8.48 -7.99
C VAL A 376 6.60 8.79 -8.39
N PHE A 377 6.86 8.90 -9.69
CA PHE A 377 8.20 9.18 -10.20
C PHE A 377 8.79 10.44 -9.59
N LEU A 378 8.01 11.51 -9.50
CA LEU A 378 8.45 12.80 -8.98
C LEU A 378 8.65 12.81 -7.46
N ARG A 379 7.85 12.05 -6.71
CA ARG A 379 7.90 11.97 -5.24
C ARG A 379 8.77 10.85 -4.71
N ALA A 380 9.21 9.93 -5.55
CA ALA A 380 10.00 8.79 -5.12
C ALA A 380 11.28 9.23 -4.40
N GLU A 381 11.45 8.81 -3.15
CA GLU A 381 12.64 9.11 -2.35
C GLU A 381 13.86 8.30 -2.79
N THR A 382 13.63 7.09 -3.30
CA THR A 382 14.70 6.18 -3.74
C THR A 382 14.84 6.16 -5.26
N SER A 383 16.08 6.01 -5.75
CA SER A 383 16.35 5.85 -7.19
C SER A 383 15.77 4.55 -7.75
N ALA A 384 15.66 3.51 -6.94
CA ALA A 384 15.07 2.23 -7.34
C ALA A 384 13.59 2.41 -7.71
N LEU A 385 12.83 3.08 -6.86
CA LEU A 385 11.41 3.33 -7.09
C LEU A 385 11.19 4.26 -8.31
N ARG A 386 12.01 5.32 -8.45
CA ARG A 386 11.98 6.16 -9.65
C ARG A 386 12.23 5.37 -10.93
N ASN A 387 13.18 4.44 -10.87
CA ASN A 387 13.49 3.60 -12.03
C ASN A 387 12.31 2.69 -12.39
N GLU A 388 11.65 2.05 -11.40
CA GLU A 388 10.46 1.24 -11.64
C GLU A 388 9.29 2.05 -12.23
N ALA A 389 9.02 3.23 -11.67
CA ALA A 389 8.01 4.14 -12.22
C ALA A 389 8.39 4.63 -13.63
N GLY A 390 9.68 4.90 -13.86
CA GLY A 390 10.21 5.23 -15.19
C GLY A 390 10.01 4.12 -16.21
N LEU A 391 10.29 2.87 -15.84
CA LEU A 391 10.03 1.71 -16.69
C LEU A 391 8.53 1.55 -17.00
N ALA A 392 7.66 1.81 -16.03
CA ALA A 392 6.21 1.81 -16.26
C ALA A 392 5.81 2.91 -17.26
N LEU A 393 6.31 4.14 -17.10
CA LEU A 393 6.06 5.27 -18.03
C LEU A 393 6.56 4.94 -19.44
N ILE A 394 7.72 4.32 -19.58
CA ILE A 394 8.23 3.85 -20.87
C ILE A 394 7.30 2.80 -21.48
N GLY A 395 6.78 1.88 -20.66
CA GLY A 395 5.82 0.88 -21.08
C GLY A 395 4.50 1.45 -21.60
N LEU A 396 4.10 2.64 -21.14
CA LEU A 396 2.93 3.36 -21.66
C LEU A 396 3.17 3.99 -23.05
N GLY A 397 4.43 4.13 -23.46
CA GLY A 397 4.78 4.63 -24.80
C GLY A 397 4.79 6.15 -24.94
N ALA A 398 4.74 6.60 -26.20
CA ALA A 398 4.93 8.01 -26.58
C ALA A 398 3.86 8.97 -26.02
N ASP A 399 2.68 8.49 -25.69
CA ASP A 399 1.58 9.30 -25.13
C ASP A 399 1.94 9.94 -23.76
N THR A 400 3.01 9.45 -23.11
CA THR A 400 3.51 10.00 -21.85
C THR A 400 4.41 11.22 -22.04
N ILE A 401 4.96 11.42 -23.25
CA ILE A 401 5.95 12.49 -23.53
C ILE A 401 5.46 13.88 -23.12
N PRO A 402 4.24 14.34 -23.44
CA PRO A 402 3.79 15.68 -23.03
C PRO A 402 3.77 15.89 -21.52
N PHE A 403 3.46 14.84 -20.75
CA PHE A 403 3.47 14.91 -19.29
C PHE A 403 4.89 14.99 -18.73
N LEU A 404 5.83 14.26 -19.33
CA LEU A 404 7.25 14.30 -18.96
C LEU A 404 7.88 15.65 -19.31
N GLU A 405 7.54 16.23 -20.46
CA GLU A 405 7.96 17.58 -20.86
C GLU A 405 7.48 18.64 -19.87
N HIS A 406 6.21 18.56 -19.48
CA HIS A 406 5.65 19.47 -18.47
C HIS A 406 6.38 19.32 -17.12
N ALA A 407 6.69 18.08 -16.71
CA ALA A 407 7.47 17.81 -15.49
C ALA A 407 8.90 18.34 -15.60
N LEU A 408 9.54 18.25 -16.77
CA LEU A 408 10.90 18.72 -17.01
C LEU A 408 11.03 20.25 -16.86
N VAL A 409 10.03 21.00 -17.30
CA VAL A 409 10.00 22.47 -17.23
C VAL A 409 9.63 22.99 -15.84
N ARG A 410 9.03 22.16 -15.01
CA ARG A 410 8.59 22.56 -13.66
C ARG A 410 9.78 22.96 -12.77
N ARG A 411 9.74 24.18 -12.24
CA ARG A 411 10.79 24.70 -11.34
C ARG A 411 10.85 23.92 -10.02
N GLY A 412 12.07 23.80 -9.47
CA GLY A 412 12.28 23.21 -8.13
C GLY A 412 12.43 21.70 -8.10
N GLN A 413 12.57 21.05 -9.26
CA GLN A 413 12.89 19.62 -9.31
C GLN A 413 14.32 19.34 -8.81
N ALA A 414 14.49 18.27 -8.05
CA ALA A 414 15.81 17.82 -7.64
C ALA A 414 16.64 17.37 -8.86
N PRO A 415 17.96 17.64 -8.88
CA PRO A 415 18.82 17.24 -10.02
C PRO A 415 18.70 15.77 -10.38
N ALA A 416 18.61 14.86 -9.40
CA ALA A 416 18.45 13.43 -9.62
C ALA A 416 17.14 13.09 -10.37
N VAL A 417 16.06 13.80 -10.09
CA VAL A 417 14.77 13.63 -10.78
C VAL A 417 14.87 14.06 -12.24
N LEU A 418 15.51 15.20 -12.49
CA LEU A 418 15.74 15.69 -13.86
C LEU A 418 16.59 14.70 -14.68
N VAL A 419 17.65 14.15 -14.08
CA VAL A 419 18.50 13.13 -14.71
C VAL A 419 17.68 11.89 -15.08
N ASP A 420 16.80 11.43 -14.18
CA ASP A 420 15.98 10.25 -14.43
C ASP A 420 14.86 10.54 -15.47
N LEU A 421 14.26 11.74 -15.48
CA LEU A 421 13.34 12.19 -16.54
C LEU A 421 14.00 12.19 -17.93
N LEU A 422 15.23 12.69 -18.01
CA LEU A 422 16.01 12.69 -19.26
C LEU A 422 16.30 11.27 -19.77
N LYS A 423 16.54 10.32 -18.86
CA LYS A 423 16.70 8.90 -19.23
C LYS A 423 15.41 8.33 -19.83
N VAL A 424 14.25 8.62 -19.21
CA VAL A 424 12.94 8.16 -19.70
C VAL A 424 12.66 8.74 -21.08
N LEU A 425 12.82 10.05 -21.28
CA LEU A 425 12.66 10.70 -22.59
C LEU A 425 13.60 10.13 -23.66
N THR A 426 14.83 9.78 -23.26
CA THR A 426 15.79 9.14 -24.17
C THR A 426 15.31 7.77 -24.62
N GLN A 427 14.77 6.97 -23.70
CA GLN A 427 14.27 5.61 -24.02
C GLN A 427 12.99 5.66 -24.86
N LEU A 428 12.15 6.66 -24.64
CA LEU A 428 10.97 6.93 -25.48
C LEU A 428 11.32 7.50 -26.86
N SER A 429 12.60 7.81 -27.11
CA SER A 429 13.05 8.46 -28.36
C SER A 429 12.33 9.79 -28.66
N ALA A 430 12.09 10.59 -27.63
CA ALA A 430 11.32 11.84 -27.66
C ALA A 430 12.09 12.96 -28.40
N ARG A 431 12.18 12.86 -29.74
CA ARG A 431 12.95 13.82 -30.56
C ARG A 431 12.41 15.24 -30.52
N ASP A 432 11.09 15.38 -30.41
CA ASP A 432 10.43 16.68 -30.38
C ASP A 432 10.70 17.43 -29.06
N SER A 433 11.10 16.73 -28.00
CA SER A 433 11.48 17.31 -26.70
C SER A 433 12.91 17.90 -26.69
N THR A 434 13.64 17.86 -27.81
CA THR A 434 15.05 18.24 -27.86
C THR A 434 15.31 19.67 -27.41
N ASP A 435 14.47 20.64 -27.80
CA ASP A 435 14.66 22.04 -27.43
C ASP A 435 14.59 22.23 -25.90
N LEU A 436 13.68 21.53 -25.23
CA LEU A 436 13.58 21.57 -23.77
C LEU A 436 14.82 20.96 -23.10
N VAL A 437 15.36 19.87 -23.68
CA VAL A 437 16.59 19.26 -23.19
C VAL A 437 17.80 20.14 -23.36
N VAL A 438 17.88 20.90 -24.49
CA VAL A 438 18.96 21.86 -24.78
C VAL A 438 19.04 22.95 -23.72
N ASP A 439 17.92 23.43 -23.20
CA ASP A 439 17.90 24.43 -22.12
C ASP A 439 18.59 23.92 -20.84
N LEU A 440 18.51 22.63 -20.58
CA LEU A 440 19.15 21.99 -19.42
C LEU A 440 20.69 21.85 -19.54
N LEU A 441 21.26 22.07 -20.72
CA LEU A 441 22.71 22.19 -20.88
C LEU A 441 23.30 23.40 -20.13
N ARG A 442 22.47 24.35 -19.68
CA ARG A 442 22.86 25.49 -18.84
C ARG A 442 22.48 25.31 -17.36
N HIS A 443 22.06 24.15 -16.97
CA HIS A 443 21.64 23.89 -15.58
C HIS A 443 22.81 24.02 -14.60
N ALA A 444 22.54 24.48 -13.36
CA ALA A 444 23.55 24.66 -12.33
C ALA A 444 24.28 23.35 -11.95
N SER A 445 23.54 22.22 -11.87
CA SER A 445 24.11 20.91 -11.59
C SER A 445 24.81 20.32 -12.81
N ALA A 446 26.06 19.92 -12.64
CA ALA A 446 26.86 19.23 -13.65
C ALA A 446 26.23 17.91 -14.09
N GLU A 447 25.63 17.15 -13.16
CA GLU A 447 24.95 15.88 -13.44
C GLU A 447 23.80 16.06 -14.43
N VAL A 448 23.02 17.13 -14.27
CA VAL A 448 21.91 17.44 -15.18
C VAL A 448 22.44 17.84 -16.54
N ARG A 449 23.51 18.67 -16.61
CA ARG A 449 24.13 19.05 -17.90
C ARG A 449 24.69 17.84 -18.63
N GLU A 450 25.34 16.91 -17.92
CA GLU A 450 25.88 15.68 -18.51
C GLU A 450 24.76 14.78 -19.04
N ALA A 451 23.70 14.58 -18.26
CA ALA A 451 22.53 13.81 -18.68
C ALA A 451 21.84 14.45 -19.89
N ALA A 452 21.68 15.78 -19.89
CA ALA A 452 21.11 16.52 -21.01
C ALA A 452 21.97 16.36 -22.29
N LEU A 453 23.29 16.48 -22.18
CA LEU A 453 24.21 16.25 -23.29
C LEU A 453 24.08 14.84 -23.86
N SER A 454 24.08 13.81 -23.01
CA SER A 454 23.91 12.42 -23.42
C SER A 454 22.57 12.21 -24.14
N THR A 455 21.49 12.82 -23.61
CA THR A 455 20.14 12.74 -24.18
C THR A 455 20.10 13.40 -25.56
N VAL A 456 20.61 14.62 -25.70
CA VAL A 456 20.67 15.34 -26.99
C VAL A 456 21.45 14.55 -28.05
N VAL A 457 22.58 13.94 -27.68
CA VAL A 457 23.38 13.12 -28.58
C VAL A 457 22.59 11.89 -29.07
N LYS A 458 21.87 11.23 -28.17
CA LYS A 458 21.09 10.04 -28.52
C LYS A 458 19.85 10.38 -29.36
N LEU A 459 19.18 11.49 -29.08
CA LEU A 459 17.97 11.88 -29.81
C LEU A 459 18.29 12.47 -31.18
N ASN A 460 19.32 13.34 -31.30
CA ASN A 460 19.59 14.15 -32.48
C ASN A 460 20.82 13.70 -33.29
N GLY A 461 21.65 12.82 -32.74
CA GLY A 461 22.82 12.33 -33.44
C GLY A 461 23.68 13.45 -34.04
N LYS A 462 23.82 13.48 -35.37
CA LYS A 462 24.66 14.46 -36.08
C LYS A 462 24.21 15.91 -35.92
N ALA A 463 22.93 16.19 -35.67
CA ALA A 463 22.42 17.55 -35.49
C ALA A 463 22.92 18.21 -34.18
N SER A 464 23.38 17.43 -33.21
CA SER A 464 23.92 17.91 -31.92
C SER A 464 25.32 18.50 -32.00
N ARG A 465 25.99 18.51 -33.19
CA ARG A 465 27.38 18.92 -33.36
C ARG A 465 27.71 20.31 -32.75
N GLY A 466 26.89 21.31 -33.03
CA GLY A 466 27.11 22.66 -32.50
C GLY A 466 27.02 22.73 -30.95
N LEU A 467 26.12 21.97 -30.39
CA LEU A 467 25.93 21.86 -28.92
C LEU A 467 27.11 21.14 -28.28
N LEU A 468 27.60 20.08 -28.89
CA LEU A 468 28.77 19.33 -28.42
C LEU A 468 30.04 20.21 -28.45
N VAL A 469 30.24 21.04 -29.50
CA VAL A 469 31.37 21.96 -29.54
C VAL A 469 31.30 22.99 -28.38
N ARG A 470 30.11 23.48 -28.05
CA ARG A 470 29.93 24.34 -26.86
C ARG A 470 30.19 23.57 -25.54
N ALA A 471 29.74 22.34 -25.45
CA ALA A 471 29.92 21.53 -24.25
C ALA A 471 31.39 21.13 -24.00
N MET A 472 32.27 21.19 -24.99
CA MET A 472 33.73 21.09 -24.78
C MET A 472 34.29 22.21 -23.90
N ARG A 473 33.55 23.32 -23.71
CA ARG A 473 33.90 24.45 -22.83
C ARG A 473 33.19 24.38 -21.47
N ASP A 474 32.57 23.26 -21.12
CA ASP A 474 31.91 23.11 -19.80
C ASP A 474 32.97 23.18 -18.69
N PRO A 475 32.70 23.93 -17.59
CA PRO A 475 33.60 23.99 -16.44
C PRO A 475 33.81 22.62 -15.75
N GLU A 476 32.92 21.69 -15.97
CA GLU A 476 33.05 20.33 -15.43
C GLU A 476 33.86 19.46 -16.43
N PRO A 477 35.04 18.95 -16.04
CA PRO A 477 35.93 18.20 -16.93
C PRO A 477 35.26 16.97 -17.56
N ARG A 478 34.42 16.26 -16.82
CA ARG A 478 33.73 15.06 -17.30
C ARG A 478 32.81 15.36 -18.47
N ILE A 479 32.12 16.51 -18.45
CA ILE A 479 31.23 16.94 -19.52
C ILE A 479 32.04 17.32 -20.77
N ALA A 480 33.12 18.06 -20.59
CA ALA A 480 34.02 18.42 -21.67
C ALA A 480 34.61 17.16 -22.35
N VAL A 481 35.09 16.20 -21.56
CA VAL A 481 35.60 14.91 -22.07
C VAL A 481 34.51 14.11 -22.78
N SER A 482 33.29 14.05 -22.22
CA SER A 482 32.17 13.36 -22.85
C SER A 482 31.81 14.00 -24.22
N ALA A 483 31.80 15.32 -24.30
CA ALA A 483 31.56 16.07 -25.54
C ALA A 483 32.64 15.80 -26.58
N MET A 484 33.92 15.82 -26.18
CA MET A 484 35.04 15.51 -27.08
C MET A 484 34.94 14.09 -27.65
N ARG A 485 34.67 13.10 -26.81
CA ARG A 485 34.50 11.69 -27.22
C ARG A 485 33.26 11.48 -28.10
N ALA A 486 32.17 12.20 -27.82
CA ALA A 486 30.99 12.13 -28.67
C ALA A 486 31.25 12.72 -30.07
N LEU A 487 31.97 13.84 -30.15
CA LEU A 487 32.36 14.47 -31.42
C LEU A 487 33.35 13.61 -32.20
N SER A 488 34.28 12.91 -31.54
CA SER A 488 35.25 12.05 -32.24
C SER A 488 34.59 10.93 -33.04
N ARG A 489 33.38 10.48 -32.62
CA ARG A 489 32.60 9.44 -33.29
C ARG A 489 31.76 9.96 -34.48
N LEU A 490 31.61 11.26 -34.62
CA LEU A 490 30.83 11.85 -35.70
C LEU A 490 31.67 12.03 -36.98
N ASP A 491 31.10 11.71 -38.13
CA ASP A 491 31.72 11.91 -39.42
C ASP A 491 30.72 12.64 -40.38
N PRO A 492 31.13 13.74 -41.06
CA PRO A 492 32.39 14.49 -40.92
C PRO A 492 32.45 15.26 -39.59
N LYS A 493 33.69 15.42 -39.07
CA LYS A 493 33.93 16.20 -37.86
C LYS A 493 33.67 17.69 -38.09
N PRO A 494 33.06 18.42 -37.13
CA PRO A 494 32.83 19.85 -37.27
C PRO A 494 34.14 20.65 -37.27
N LEU A 495 34.22 21.72 -38.04
CA LEU A 495 35.41 22.59 -38.16
C LEU A 495 35.96 23.06 -36.79
N GLY A 496 35.07 23.43 -35.86
CA GLY A 496 35.46 23.86 -34.52
C GLY A 496 36.02 22.76 -33.61
N TYR A 497 35.87 21.49 -33.97
CA TYR A 497 36.29 20.40 -33.14
C TYR A 497 37.82 20.31 -32.99
N VAL A 498 38.52 20.28 -34.12
CA VAL A 498 40.00 20.18 -34.12
C VAL A 498 40.64 21.40 -33.46
N LEU A 499 40.14 22.61 -33.80
CA LEU A 499 40.63 23.82 -33.17
C LEU A 499 40.45 23.79 -31.67
N ARG A 500 39.27 23.38 -31.21
CA ARG A 500 38.99 23.29 -29.75
C ARG A 500 39.84 22.25 -29.04
N LEU A 501 40.09 21.11 -29.68
CA LEU A 501 41.03 20.13 -29.10
C LEU A 501 42.44 20.71 -28.97
N LEU A 502 42.91 21.48 -29.94
CA LEU A 502 44.20 22.15 -29.90
C LEU A 502 44.28 23.19 -28.77
N GLU A 503 43.23 23.99 -28.62
CA GLU A 503 43.12 24.99 -27.55
C GLU A 503 43.13 24.29 -26.17
N THR A 504 42.31 23.23 -25.98
CA THR A 504 42.25 22.45 -24.74
C THR A 504 43.57 21.77 -24.43
N ALA A 505 44.25 21.22 -25.42
CA ALA A 505 45.56 20.61 -25.25
C ALA A 505 46.71 21.65 -25.00
N GLY A 506 46.40 22.94 -25.03
CA GLY A 506 47.39 24.01 -24.94
C GLY A 506 48.34 24.11 -26.11
N LEU A 507 47.88 23.68 -27.29
CA LEU A 507 48.63 23.66 -28.56
C LEU A 507 48.24 24.82 -29.51
N ALA A 508 47.19 25.53 -29.18
CA ALA A 508 46.74 26.74 -29.86
C ALA A 508 46.38 27.82 -28.83
N PRO A 509 46.54 29.14 -29.18
CA PRO A 509 46.08 30.22 -28.31
C PRO A 509 44.54 30.19 -28.18
N ARG A 510 44.03 30.52 -26.98
CA ARG A 510 42.61 30.68 -26.73
C ARG A 510 42.11 32.05 -27.14
N GLU A 511 40.79 32.15 -27.35
CA GLU A 511 40.16 33.45 -27.53
C GLU A 511 40.31 34.32 -26.26
N PRO A 512 40.58 35.63 -26.39
CA PRO A 512 40.71 36.53 -25.25
C PRO A 512 39.42 36.58 -24.43
N GLY A 513 39.54 36.32 -23.10
CA GLY A 513 38.40 36.35 -22.15
C GLY A 513 37.79 35.00 -21.82
N GLU A 514 38.23 33.90 -22.40
CA GLU A 514 37.81 32.57 -21.99
C GLU A 514 38.50 32.14 -20.66
N PRO A 515 37.72 31.62 -19.69
CA PRO A 515 38.31 31.13 -18.45
C PRO A 515 39.18 29.89 -18.67
N GLU A 516 40.27 29.80 -17.92
CA GLU A 516 41.15 28.63 -17.92
C GLU A 516 40.55 27.50 -17.10
N THR A 517 39.60 26.76 -17.68
CA THR A 517 38.87 25.67 -17.01
C THR A 517 39.40 24.29 -17.35
N ASP A 518 40.43 24.21 -18.23
CA ASP A 518 40.93 22.91 -18.66
C ASP A 518 41.78 22.24 -17.56
N THR A 519 41.34 21.08 -17.15
CA THR A 519 42.07 20.22 -16.23
C THR A 519 43.10 19.35 -16.98
N LEU A 520 44.03 18.74 -16.23
CA LEU A 520 44.95 17.78 -16.83
C LEU A 520 44.24 16.61 -17.53
N GLU A 521 43.09 16.17 -17.00
CA GLU A 521 42.27 15.10 -17.62
C GLU A 521 41.71 15.55 -18.98
N THR A 522 41.17 16.74 -19.09
CA THR A 522 40.66 17.30 -20.37
C THR A 522 41.77 17.48 -21.37
N GLN A 523 42.93 17.99 -20.95
CA GLN A 523 44.11 18.17 -21.80
C GLN A 523 44.66 16.85 -22.34
N VAL A 524 44.81 15.85 -21.47
CA VAL A 524 45.25 14.49 -21.85
C VAL A 524 44.26 13.86 -22.85
N THR A 525 42.96 13.96 -22.57
CA THR A 525 41.93 13.45 -23.48
C THR A 525 41.98 14.15 -24.84
N ALA A 526 42.14 15.47 -24.87
CA ALA A 526 42.27 16.24 -26.13
C ALA A 526 43.47 15.78 -26.96
N VAL A 527 44.64 15.56 -26.34
CA VAL A 527 45.84 15.02 -26.98
C VAL A 527 45.59 13.64 -27.57
N GLN A 528 44.96 12.74 -26.81
CA GLN A 528 44.64 11.38 -27.27
C GLN A 528 43.72 11.39 -28.49
N LEU A 529 42.68 12.23 -28.49
CA LEU A 529 41.74 12.36 -29.60
C LEU A 529 42.38 13.04 -30.81
N LEU A 530 43.29 13.99 -30.59
CA LEU A 530 44.10 14.55 -31.70
C LEU A 530 44.98 13.49 -32.36
N ALA A 531 45.59 12.62 -31.56
CA ALA A 531 46.40 11.50 -32.09
C ALA A 531 45.59 10.52 -32.93
N GLU A 532 44.29 10.33 -32.61
CA GLU A 532 43.39 9.47 -33.40
C GLU A 532 43.05 10.08 -34.79
N LEU A 533 43.21 11.40 -34.96
CA LEU A 533 42.99 12.07 -36.25
C LEU A 533 44.14 11.87 -37.21
N GLY A 534 45.27 11.37 -36.74
CA GLY A 534 46.49 11.27 -37.53
C GLY A 534 47.25 12.61 -37.65
N ASN A 535 48.30 12.64 -38.47
CA ASN A 535 49.11 13.85 -38.69
C ASN A 535 48.39 14.82 -39.66
N VAL A 536 47.40 15.59 -39.12
CA VAL A 536 46.57 16.50 -39.90
C VAL A 536 47.31 17.82 -40.18
N PRO A 537 47.29 18.36 -41.40
CA PRO A 537 47.79 19.73 -41.67
C PRO A 537 46.92 20.77 -40.98
N LEU A 538 47.56 21.67 -40.24
CA LEU A 538 46.90 22.71 -39.43
C LEU A 538 47.14 24.06 -40.11
N GLY A 539 46.59 24.47 -41.14
CA GLY A 539 46.71 25.78 -41.77
C GLY A 539 48.09 26.49 -41.61
N GLN A 540 48.41 27.43 -42.38
CA GLN A 540 49.70 28.17 -42.32
C GLN A 540 50.97 27.30 -42.37
N GLY A 541 50.91 26.12 -42.98
CA GLY A 541 52.06 25.24 -43.20
C GLY A 541 52.54 24.40 -41.98
N GLY A 542 51.77 24.38 -40.89
CA GLY A 542 52.08 23.58 -39.73
C GLY A 542 51.37 22.21 -39.75
N THR A 543 51.95 21.23 -39.07
CA THR A 543 51.35 19.89 -38.85
C THR A 543 51.06 19.68 -37.38
N LEU A 544 50.17 18.74 -37.06
CA LEU A 544 49.89 18.35 -35.71
C LEU A 544 51.15 17.81 -35.00
N GLU A 545 51.95 17.06 -35.71
CA GLU A 545 53.27 16.58 -35.24
C GLU A 545 54.19 17.70 -34.80
N ALA A 546 54.32 18.76 -35.61
CA ALA A 546 55.15 19.92 -35.27
C ALA A 546 54.64 20.64 -34.00
N ARG A 547 53.33 20.73 -33.80
CA ARG A 547 52.73 21.30 -32.56
C ARG A 547 53.01 20.45 -31.34
N PHE A 548 52.91 19.13 -31.46
CA PHE A 548 53.27 18.24 -30.37
C PHE A 548 54.74 18.31 -30.00
N LEU A 549 55.63 18.34 -31.00
CA LEU A 549 57.07 18.51 -30.76
C LEU A 549 57.38 19.83 -30.03
N SER A 550 56.81 20.95 -30.49
CA SER A 550 57.02 22.25 -29.86
C SER A 550 56.60 22.31 -28.40
N ARG A 551 55.60 21.50 -27.98
CA ARG A 551 55.15 21.46 -26.59
C ARG A 551 56.06 20.59 -25.69
N VAL A 552 56.70 19.59 -26.25
CA VAL A 552 57.65 18.70 -25.54
C VAL A 552 59.05 19.27 -25.51
N GLU A 553 59.46 20.00 -26.58
CA GLU A 553 60.80 20.59 -26.69
C GLU A 553 61.06 21.68 -25.66
N LEU A 554 62.28 21.74 -25.20
CA LEU A 554 62.78 22.81 -24.35
C LEU A 554 63.22 23.98 -25.21
N GLU A 555 62.41 25.04 -25.33
CA GLU A 555 62.82 26.30 -25.91
C GLU A 555 63.84 27.00 -25.04
N GLY A 556 65.09 27.04 -25.51
CA GLY A 556 66.17 27.87 -24.97
C GLY A 556 66.91 27.23 -23.76
N GLY A 557 68.15 26.98 -23.94
CA GLY A 557 69.24 26.49 -23.12
C GLY A 557 69.05 26.10 -21.65
N ARG A 558 69.99 25.38 -21.06
CA ARG A 558 69.98 24.83 -19.68
C ARG A 558 69.47 25.79 -18.58
N MET A 559 69.70 27.09 -18.70
CA MET A 559 69.31 28.09 -17.72
C MET A 559 67.80 28.30 -17.66
N LYS A 560 67.09 28.34 -18.82
CA LYS A 560 65.65 28.48 -18.91
C LYS A 560 64.93 27.20 -18.44
N ALA A 561 65.54 26.05 -18.70
CA ALA A 561 65.04 24.77 -18.22
C ALA A 561 65.02 24.67 -16.70
N ILE A 562 66.03 25.22 -16.03
CA ILE A 562 66.11 25.25 -14.55
C ILE A 562 65.08 26.20 -13.95
N LEU A 563 64.88 27.38 -14.55
CA LEU A 563 63.89 28.38 -14.10
C LEU A 563 62.41 27.92 -14.32
N GLN A 564 62.15 27.04 -15.27
CA GLN A 564 60.81 26.48 -15.54
C GLN A 564 60.53 25.18 -14.78
N ARG A 565 61.48 24.68 -13.98
CA ARG A 565 61.42 23.37 -13.32
C ARG A 565 60.13 23.17 -12.48
N GLY A 566 59.65 24.19 -11.76
CA GLY A 566 58.43 24.13 -10.95
C GLY A 566 57.15 24.10 -11.76
N LYS A 567 57.07 24.85 -12.88
CA LYS A 567 55.87 24.92 -13.74
C LYS A 567 55.71 23.69 -14.65
N ARG A 568 56.80 22.94 -14.90
CA ARG A 568 56.76 21.76 -15.80
C ARG A 568 56.36 20.46 -15.13
N HIS A 569 56.42 20.40 -13.80
CA HIS A 569 55.96 19.19 -13.05
C HIS A 569 54.42 19.07 -13.11
N ASP A 570 53.72 20.18 -13.17
CA ASP A 570 52.24 20.18 -13.14
C ASP A 570 51.62 19.69 -14.45
N ASP A 571 52.36 19.71 -15.56
CA ASP A 571 51.89 19.26 -16.89
C ASP A 571 52.47 17.90 -17.37
N GLU A 572 53.16 17.18 -16.49
CA GLU A 572 53.76 15.87 -16.82
C GLU A 572 52.81 14.88 -17.48
N PRO A 573 51.57 14.67 -16.99
CA PRO A 573 50.63 13.76 -17.63
C PRO A 573 50.27 14.13 -19.08
N VAL A 574 50.18 15.44 -19.37
CA VAL A 574 49.90 15.95 -20.71
C VAL A 574 51.08 15.71 -21.65
N ARG A 575 52.30 15.94 -21.15
CA ARG A 575 53.55 15.72 -21.92
C ARG A 575 53.77 14.25 -22.22
N ILE A 576 53.43 13.35 -21.29
CA ILE A 576 53.45 11.90 -21.49
C ILE A 576 52.42 11.52 -22.58
N ALA A 577 51.22 12.06 -22.52
CA ALA A 577 50.19 11.80 -23.54
C ALA A 577 50.61 12.30 -24.93
N ILE A 578 51.31 13.46 -25.02
CA ILE A 578 51.87 13.95 -26.27
C ILE A 578 52.97 13.02 -26.81
N LEU A 579 53.84 12.46 -25.96
CA LEU A 579 54.84 11.49 -26.35
C LEU A 579 54.18 10.21 -26.90
N ASP A 580 53.11 9.74 -26.24
CA ASP A 580 52.34 8.58 -26.74
C ASP A 580 51.63 8.87 -28.07
N ALA A 581 51.17 10.12 -28.25
CA ALA A 581 50.61 10.61 -29.51
C ALA A 581 51.67 10.61 -30.62
N LEU A 582 52.89 11.13 -30.35
CA LEU A 582 53.98 11.14 -31.30
C LEU A 582 54.42 9.75 -31.72
N VAL A 583 54.34 8.73 -30.84
CA VAL A 583 54.57 7.34 -31.24
C VAL A 583 53.58 6.91 -32.32
N LYS A 584 52.34 7.41 -32.26
CA LYS A 584 51.30 7.04 -33.26
C LYS A 584 51.43 7.81 -34.57
N ILE A 585 51.66 9.13 -34.53
CA ILE A 585 51.55 10.02 -35.67
C ILE A 585 52.89 10.62 -36.16
N GLY A 586 53.96 10.53 -35.37
CA GLY A 586 55.24 11.15 -35.64
C GLY A 586 55.98 10.50 -36.79
N GLY A 587 56.80 11.30 -37.50
CA GLY A 587 57.67 10.90 -38.56
C GLY A 587 59.16 10.79 -38.13
N PRO A 588 60.08 10.69 -39.10
CA PRO A 588 61.54 10.60 -38.85
C PRO A 588 62.10 11.77 -38.04
N GLU A 589 61.59 12.98 -38.26
CA GLU A 589 61.98 14.17 -37.55
C GLU A 589 61.67 14.07 -36.06
N SER A 590 60.48 13.55 -35.72
CA SER A 590 60.10 13.31 -34.30
C SER A 590 61.01 12.30 -33.63
N ALA A 591 61.42 11.21 -34.33
CA ALA A 591 62.29 10.21 -33.80
C ALA A 591 63.70 10.78 -33.46
N GLU A 592 64.22 11.66 -34.36
CA GLU A 592 65.52 12.33 -34.15
C GLU A 592 65.50 13.30 -32.98
N ARG A 593 64.45 14.17 -32.94
CA ARG A 593 64.30 15.17 -31.88
C ARG A 593 64.08 14.55 -30.49
N LEU A 594 63.32 13.48 -30.39
CA LEU A 594 63.07 12.78 -29.10
C LEU A 594 64.34 12.04 -28.58
N ARG A 595 65.32 11.70 -29.41
CA ARG A 595 66.60 11.12 -28.97
C ARG A 595 67.41 12.08 -28.11
N ASN A 596 67.20 13.39 -28.22
CA ASN A 596 67.89 14.45 -27.49
C ASN A 596 67.30 14.69 -26.09
N ALA A 597 66.66 13.68 -25.48
CA ALA A 597 65.97 13.76 -24.18
C ALA A 597 66.85 14.12 -22.97
N SER A 598 68.17 14.25 -23.12
CA SER A 598 69.10 14.52 -22.02
C SER A 598 68.87 15.86 -21.29
N LEU A 599 68.19 16.82 -21.94
CA LEU A 599 67.87 18.12 -21.39
C LEU A 599 66.57 18.18 -20.57
N GLU A 600 65.77 17.12 -20.59
CA GLU A 600 64.46 17.09 -19.91
C GLU A 600 64.69 16.98 -18.39
N PRO A 601 64.13 17.94 -17.58
CA PRO A 601 64.32 17.96 -16.13
C PRO A 601 63.56 16.86 -15.39
N SER A 602 62.35 16.46 -15.90
CA SER A 602 61.57 15.39 -15.27
C SER A 602 62.13 14.00 -15.63
N PRO A 603 62.51 13.19 -14.64
CA PRO A 603 63.01 11.85 -14.95
C PRO A 603 61.96 10.96 -15.60
N VAL A 604 60.66 11.11 -15.22
CA VAL A 604 59.55 10.32 -15.77
C VAL A 604 59.35 10.64 -17.26
N VAL A 605 59.28 11.89 -17.60
CA VAL A 605 59.11 12.36 -18.97
C VAL A 605 60.32 11.98 -19.81
N ARG A 606 61.54 12.09 -19.26
CA ARG A 606 62.78 11.70 -19.93
C ARG A 606 62.82 10.20 -20.31
N GLU A 607 62.43 9.35 -19.38
CA GLU A 607 62.34 7.92 -19.66
C GLU A 607 61.27 7.63 -20.72
N ARG A 608 60.11 8.34 -20.67
CA ARG A 608 59.07 8.17 -21.65
C ARG A 608 59.52 8.70 -23.04
N MET A 609 60.28 9.80 -23.12
CA MET A 609 60.87 10.28 -24.36
C MET A 609 61.82 9.26 -25.01
N LYS A 610 62.68 8.62 -24.23
CA LYS A 610 63.58 7.56 -24.75
C LYS A 610 62.77 6.38 -25.29
N LEU A 611 61.76 5.93 -24.54
CA LEU A 611 60.90 4.83 -24.93
C LEU A 611 60.11 5.20 -26.22
N ALA A 612 59.55 6.42 -26.27
CA ALA A 612 58.80 6.88 -27.45
C ALA A 612 59.71 6.99 -28.68
N ALA A 613 60.95 7.47 -28.52
CA ALA A 613 61.94 7.51 -29.62
C ALA A 613 62.27 6.12 -30.16
N ALA A 614 62.43 5.13 -29.28
CA ALA A 614 62.70 3.72 -29.66
C ALA A 614 61.48 3.11 -30.38
N GLN A 615 60.27 3.23 -29.82
CA GLN A 615 59.05 2.76 -30.42
C GLN A 615 58.73 3.40 -31.76
N LEU A 616 58.98 4.71 -31.91
CA LEU A 616 58.77 5.41 -33.16
C LEU A 616 59.79 4.96 -34.23
N ALA A 617 61.06 4.75 -33.83
CA ALA A 617 62.07 4.22 -34.73
C ALA A 617 61.75 2.81 -35.25
N GLU A 618 61.29 1.94 -34.37
CA GLU A 618 60.80 0.59 -34.70
C GLU A 618 59.64 0.64 -35.69
N ARG A 619 58.62 1.47 -35.42
CA ARG A 619 57.45 1.69 -36.31
C ARG A 619 57.88 2.17 -37.71
N LEU A 620 58.82 3.07 -37.78
CA LEU A 620 59.30 3.65 -39.06
C LEU A 620 60.20 2.69 -39.85
N GLN A 621 60.81 1.69 -39.17
CA GLN A 621 61.59 0.63 -39.82
C GLN A 621 60.70 -0.48 -40.37
N MET A 622 59.51 -0.65 -39.82
CA MET A 622 58.51 -1.65 -40.24
C MET A 622 57.54 -1.12 -41.31
N SER A 623 57.45 0.17 -41.54
CA SER A 623 56.63 0.85 -42.52
C SER A 623 57.50 1.21 -43.76
#